data_86fa2bf36356be09cd4ecb7b9366b6cd
#
_entry.id   86fa2bf36356be09cd4ecb7b9366b6cd
#
_cell.length_a   1.000
_cell.length_b   1.000
_cell.length_c   1.000
_cell.angle_alpha   90.00
_cell.angle_beta   90.00
_cell.angle_gamma   90.00
#
_symmetry.space_group_name_H-M   'P 1'
#
loop_
_entity.id
_entity.type
_entity.pdbx_description
1 polymer ?
#
loop_
_entity_poly.entity_id
_entity_poly.type
_entity_poly.pdbx_seq_one_letter_code
_entity_poly.pdbx_strand_id
1 'polypeptide(L)'
;DAQESRGLGDVYKRQRVSRSSALASKATGFPIAKIAAKLAVGYTLDELKNDITGGTTPASFEPAIDYVVTKIPRFNFEKFPQADATLTTQMKSVGEVMAIGRNFQESVNKALRGLEVGACGFDEKIAVGTEGAKEKILVELKVPGPERIWYVADAFRHGFTLEDVFQATKINKWFLIQIEDIIKTENEIKTLGFGDLNADNIRSFKRKGLSDLRIANLMGISQKQFRKHRWNLGVTPVYKRVDTCAAEFESDTAYMYSTYDDECESNPSDKDKIMVIGGGPNRIGQGIEFDYCCVHAALAMREDGYETIMVNCNPETVSTDYDTSDRLYFEPITLEDVLEIVRTEKPKGIIVQYGGCLLYTSPSPRD
;
A
#
# COMPACT_ATOMS: atom_id res chain seq x y z
N ASP A 1 37.18 -18.04 -10.37
CA ASP A 1 37.19 -16.63 -10.82
C ASP A 1 35.84 -15.93 -10.78
N ALA A 2 34.74 -16.59 -11.21
CA ALA A 2 33.39 -15.98 -11.13
C ALA A 2 32.83 -15.92 -9.70
N GLN A 3 33.31 -16.75 -8.80
CA GLN A 3 32.84 -16.81 -7.40
C GLN A 3 33.55 -15.78 -6.52
N GLU A 4 34.82 -15.50 -6.79
CA GLU A 4 35.59 -14.44 -6.13
C GLU A 4 35.13 -13.04 -6.56
N SER A 5 34.76 -12.86 -7.84
CA SER A 5 34.21 -11.58 -8.31
C SER A 5 32.81 -11.29 -7.77
N ARG A 6 32.02 -12.31 -7.43
CA ARG A 6 30.72 -12.13 -6.75
C ARG A 6 30.89 -11.64 -5.32
N GLY A 7 31.84 -12.18 -4.55
CA GLY A 7 32.10 -11.75 -3.18
C GLY A 7 32.55 -10.29 -3.08
N LEU A 8 33.50 -9.87 -3.93
CA LEU A 8 33.97 -8.49 -4.00
C LEU A 8 32.86 -7.52 -4.48
N GLY A 9 32.06 -7.93 -5.46
CA GLY A 9 30.93 -7.15 -5.95
C GLY A 9 29.88 -6.87 -4.87
N ASP A 10 29.62 -7.82 -4.00
CA ASP A 10 28.68 -7.66 -2.89
C ASP A 10 29.24 -6.73 -1.79
N VAL A 11 30.53 -6.81 -1.47
CA VAL A 11 31.19 -5.90 -0.51
C VAL A 11 31.12 -4.45 -0.99
N TYR A 12 31.38 -4.18 -2.27
CA TYR A 12 31.30 -2.81 -2.82
C TYR A 12 29.88 -2.30 -3.03
N LYS A 13 28.90 -3.18 -3.29
CA LYS A 13 27.51 -2.80 -3.54
C LYS A 13 26.66 -2.70 -2.28
N ARG A 14 27.02 -3.41 -1.20
CA ARG A 14 26.22 -3.54 0.02
C ARG A 14 26.97 -3.06 1.27
N GLN A 15 27.67 -1.94 1.15
CA GLN A 15 28.44 -1.36 2.27
C GLN A 15 27.58 -0.80 3.39
N ARG A 16 26.25 -0.67 3.19
CA ARG A 16 25.29 -0.22 4.19
C ARG A 16 23.93 -0.85 3.97
N VAL A 17 23.15 -0.92 5.05
CA VAL A 17 21.72 -1.22 4.96
C VAL A 17 21.04 -0.07 4.21
N SER A 18 20.37 -0.37 3.09
CA SER A 18 19.68 0.63 2.27
C SER A 18 18.25 0.85 2.77
N ARG A 19 17.58 1.92 2.31
CA ARG A 19 16.14 2.14 2.62
C ARG A 19 15.25 0.98 2.17
N SER A 20 15.66 0.23 1.15
CA SER A 20 14.95 -1.00 0.73
C SER A 20 14.91 -2.07 1.82
N SER A 21 15.86 -2.07 2.75
CA SER A 21 15.85 -2.98 3.91
C SER A 21 14.74 -2.62 4.90
N ALA A 22 14.45 -1.34 5.09
CA ALA A 22 13.32 -0.92 5.93
C ALA A 22 11.99 -1.38 5.34
N LEU A 23 11.78 -1.22 4.03
CA LEU A 23 10.61 -1.74 3.35
C LEU A 23 10.53 -3.27 3.46
N ALA A 24 11.63 -3.98 3.18
CA ALA A 24 11.67 -5.44 3.28
C ALA A 24 11.37 -5.93 4.70
N SER A 25 11.89 -5.24 5.73
CA SER A 25 11.57 -5.53 7.13
C SER A 25 10.06 -5.47 7.39
N LYS A 26 9.41 -4.41 6.93
CA LYS A 26 7.97 -4.20 7.16
C LYS A 26 7.11 -5.09 6.26
N ALA A 27 7.58 -5.37 5.05
CA ALA A 27 6.91 -6.27 4.11
C ALA A 27 6.93 -7.73 4.57
N THR A 28 7.87 -8.11 5.42
CA THR A 28 8.03 -9.48 5.92
C THR A 28 7.78 -9.63 7.42
N GLY A 29 7.70 -8.52 8.15
CA GLY A 29 7.69 -8.54 9.62
C GLY A 29 9.05 -8.85 10.25
N PHE A 30 10.08 -9.15 9.43
CA PHE A 30 11.39 -9.56 9.92
C PHE A 30 12.30 -8.36 10.24
N PRO A 31 12.85 -8.24 11.47
CA PRO A 31 13.59 -7.06 11.90
C PRO A 31 15.04 -7.03 11.35
N ILE A 32 15.19 -6.77 10.05
CA ILE A 32 16.46 -6.88 9.31
C ILE A 32 17.57 -6.04 9.97
N ALA A 33 17.29 -4.81 10.41
CA ALA A 33 18.30 -3.94 11.00
C ALA A 33 18.82 -4.50 12.34
N LYS A 34 17.93 -5.02 13.20
CA LYS A 34 18.27 -5.69 14.47
C LYS A 34 19.15 -6.91 14.22
N ILE A 35 18.76 -7.74 13.27
CA ILE A 35 19.53 -8.94 12.91
C ILE A 35 20.88 -8.56 12.32
N ALA A 36 20.93 -7.60 11.38
CA ALA A 36 22.18 -7.12 10.79
C ALA A 36 23.17 -6.57 11.84
N ALA A 37 22.68 -5.83 12.83
CA ALA A 37 23.51 -5.35 13.95
C ALA A 37 24.11 -6.49 14.76
N LYS A 38 23.36 -7.55 15.04
CA LYS A 38 23.85 -8.73 15.76
C LYS A 38 24.88 -9.53 14.93
N LEU A 39 24.63 -9.69 13.63
CA LEU A 39 25.60 -10.33 12.72
C LEU A 39 26.93 -9.55 12.67
N ALA A 40 26.86 -8.21 12.71
CA ALA A 40 28.05 -7.35 12.68
C ALA A 40 28.94 -7.51 13.91
N VAL A 41 28.42 -7.98 15.04
CA VAL A 41 29.20 -8.25 16.27
C VAL A 41 29.51 -9.75 16.46
N GLY A 42 29.28 -10.58 15.43
CA GLY A 42 29.78 -11.96 15.36
C GLY A 42 28.76 -13.07 15.58
N TYR A 43 27.48 -12.76 15.78
CA TYR A 43 26.43 -13.80 15.79
C TYR A 43 26.22 -14.37 14.40
N THR A 44 25.73 -15.61 14.31
CA THR A 44 25.27 -16.23 13.07
C THR A 44 23.74 -16.25 13.01
N LEU A 45 23.16 -16.45 11.82
CA LEU A 45 21.70 -16.54 11.66
C LEU A 45 21.10 -17.74 12.41
N ASP A 46 21.86 -18.82 12.57
CA ASP A 46 21.40 -20.03 13.27
C ASP A 46 21.37 -19.85 14.80
N GLU A 47 22.22 -18.97 15.33
CA GLU A 47 22.24 -18.62 16.74
C GLU A 47 21.14 -17.63 17.15
N LEU A 48 20.62 -16.89 16.16
CA LEU A 48 19.59 -15.89 16.41
C LEU A 48 18.20 -16.50 16.23
N LYS A 49 17.29 -16.10 17.10
CA LYS A 49 15.89 -16.51 17.04
C LYS A 49 15.11 -15.64 16.06
N ASN A 50 14.13 -16.23 15.40
CA ASN A 50 13.20 -15.51 14.54
C ASN A 50 12.08 -14.89 15.39
N ASP A 51 12.03 -13.57 15.43
CA ASP A 51 11.03 -12.84 16.22
C ASP A 51 9.59 -13.07 15.68
N ILE A 52 9.42 -13.33 14.38
CA ILE A 52 8.09 -13.58 13.77
C ILE A 52 7.42 -14.81 14.36
N THR A 53 8.19 -15.85 14.61
CA THR A 53 7.70 -17.14 15.15
C THR A 53 7.78 -17.21 16.68
N GLY A 54 7.86 -16.09 17.36
CA GLY A 54 8.05 -16.07 18.82
C GLY A 54 9.33 -16.78 19.28
N GLY A 55 10.31 -16.94 18.37
CA GLY A 55 11.58 -17.61 18.64
C GLY A 55 11.57 -19.13 18.54
N THR A 56 10.53 -19.72 17.96
CA THR A 56 10.43 -21.18 17.75
C THR A 56 11.34 -21.67 16.62
N THR A 57 11.66 -20.79 15.65
CA THR A 57 12.60 -21.08 14.56
C THR A 57 13.83 -20.18 14.65
N PRO A 58 14.98 -20.58 14.04
CA PRO A 58 16.14 -19.70 13.92
C PRO A 58 15.89 -18.59 12.88
N ALA A 59 16.69 -17.53 12.94
CA ALA A 59 16.63 -16.42 11.98
C ALA A 59 17.04 -16.83 10.55
N SER A 60 17.64 -18.00 10.37
CA SER A 60 17.93 -18.63 9.07
C SER A 60 16.71 -19.31 8.42
N PHE A 61 15.56 -19.34 9.08
CA PHE A 61 14.33 -19.91 8.51
C PHE A 61 13.95 -19.20 7.21
N GLU A 62 13.73 -19.96 6.15
CA GLU A 62 13.41 -19.41 4.83
C GLU A 62 11.93 -18.96 4.81
N PRO A 63 11.65 -17.68 4.45
CA PRO A 63 10.30 -17.16 4.50
C PRO A 63 9.41 -17.76 3.39
N ALA A 64 8.18 -18.11 3.76
CA ALA A 64 7.10 -18.45 2.83
C ALA A 64 6.04 -17.35 2.85
N ILE A 65 5.79 -16.73 1.68
CA ILE A 65 4.91 -15.56 1.55
C ILE A 65 3.71 -15.93 0.70
N ASP A 66 2.49 -15.66 1.20
CA ASP A 66 1.22 -15.91 0.52
C ASP A 66 0.45 -14.61 0.15
N TYR A 67 1.11 -13.46 0.23
CA TYR A 67 0.61 -12.14 -0.13
C TYR A 67 1.55 -11.42 -1.10
N VAL A 68 1.07 -10.34 -1.70
CA VAL A 68 1.84 -9.50 -2.65
C VAL A 68 2.05 -8.12 -2.05
N VAL A 69 3.29 -7.65 -2.08
CA VAL A 69 3.65 -6.29 -1.66
C VAL A 69 4.00 -5.46 -2.90
N THR A 70 3.27 -4.37 -3.10
CA THR A 70 3.54 -3.39 -4.15
C THR A 70 4.10 -2.12 -3.55
N LYS A 71 5.24 -1.68 -4.07
CA LYS A 71 5.86 -0.40 -3.76
C LYS A 71 5.71 0.54 -4.96
N ILE A 72 5.21 1.75 -4.72
CA ILE A 72 5.18 2.81 -5.74
C ILE A 72 5.90 4.05 -5.18
N PRO A 73 6.90 4.61 -5.90
CA PRO A 73 7.55 5.85 -5.50
C PRO A 73 6.60 7.04 -5.71
N ARG A 74 6.66 8.00 -4.78
CA ARG A 74 5.97 9.27 -4.92
C ARG A 74 6.90 10.33 -5.49
N PHE A 75 6.38 11.13 -6.43
CA PHE A 75 7.06 12.28 -7.03
C PHE A 75 6.30 13.56 -6.68
N ASN A 76 6.99 14.72 -6.68
CA ASN A 76 6.40 16.03 -6.44
C ASN A 76 6.75 17.02 -7.57
N PHE A 77 6.72 16.55 -8.82
CA PHE A 77 7.00 17.43 -9.97
C PHE A 77 5.97 18.57 -10.11
N GLU A 78 4.76 18.38 -9.56
CA GLU A 78 3.73 19.40 -9.48
C GLU A 78 4.19 20.67 -8.74
N LYS A 79 5.14 20.54 -7.82
CA LYS A 79 5.76 21.68 -7.11
C LYS A 79 6.91 22.33 -7.87
N PHE A 80 7.45 21.64 -8.85
CA PHE A 80 8.60 22.07 -9.65
C PHE A 80 8.34 21.86 -11.15
N PRO A 81 7.43 22.65 -11.76
CA PRO A 81 7.02 22.44 -13.17
C PRO A 81 8.16 22.56 -14.18
N GLN A 82 9.27 23.20 -13.81
CA GLN A 82 10.46 23.37 -14.68
C GLN A 82 11.42 22.18 -14.57
N ALA A 83 11.22 21.25 -13.64
CA ALA A 83 12.09 20.09 -13.50
C ALA A 83 11.78 19.05 -14.59
N ASP A 84 12.82 18.42 -15.13
CA ASP A 84 12.66 17.28 -16.03
C ASP A 84 12.04 16.09 -15.30
N ALA A 85 10.81 15.74 -15.67
CA ALA A 85 10.06 14.63 -15.09
C ALA A 85 10.42 13.25 -15.67
N THR A 86 11.29 13.19 -16.68
CA THR A 86 11.74 11.91 -17.26
C THR A 86 12.52 11.11 -16.24
N LEU A 87 12.07 9.90 -15.94
CA LEU A 87 12.73 9.01 -15.00
C LEU A 87 13.95 8.36 -15.63
N THR A 88 15.09 8.44 -14.94
CA THR A 88 16.37 7.90 -15.34
C THR A 88 16.97 7.08 -14.20
N THR A 89 18.29 6.80 -14.25
CA THR A 89 19.02 6.19 -13.13
C THR A 89 19.22 7.13 -11.93
N GLN A 90 18.95 8.43 -12.11
CA GLN A 90 18.98 9.41 -11.03
C GLN A 90 17.71 9.28 -10.16
N MET A 91 17.88 9.29 -8.84
CA MET A 91 16.75 9.28 -7.91
C MET A 91 15.99 10.62 -7.95
N LYS A 92 14.73 10.58 -8.35
CA LYS A 92 13.83 11.75 -8.42
C LYS A 92 12.61 11.63 -7.49
N SER A 93 12.40 10.45 -6.87
CA SER A 93 11.33 10.24 -5.89
C SER A 93 11.61 10.95 -4.57
N VAL A 94 10.56 11.41 -3.92
CA VAL A 94 10.61 12.11 -2.62
C VAL A 94 10.06 11.27 -1.48
N GLY A 95 9.30 10.25 -1.78
CA GLY A 95 8.71 9.31 -0.85
C GLY A 95 8.25 8.06 -1.56
N GLU A 96 7.60 7.18 -0.82
CA GLU A 96 7.07 5.94 -1.35
C GLU A 96 5.86 5.47 -0.53
N VAL A 97 5.05 4.64 -1.16
CA VAL A 97 3.98 3.89 -0.50
C VAL A 97 4.26 2.40 -0.62
N MET A 98 3.86 1.67 0.40
CA MET A 98 3.79 0.22 0.39
C MET A 98 2.34 -0.20 0.56
N ALA A 99 1.90 -1.15 -0.24
CA ALA A 99 0.57 -1.74 -0.11
C ALA A 99 0.65 -3.25 -0.19
N ILE A 100 -0.16 -3.91 0.61
CA ILE A 100 -0.20 -5.37 0.73
C ILE A 100 -1.58 -5.86 0.32
N GLY A 101 -1.63 -6.95 -0.43
CA GLY A 101 -2.86 -7.62 -0.86
C GLY A 101 -2.62 -9.11 -1.12
N ARG A 102 -3.68 -9.88 -1.31
CA ARG A 102 -3.58 -11.31 -1.65
C ARG A 102 -3.12 -11.55 -3.08
N ASN A 103 -3.27 -10.54 -3.93
CA ASN A 103 -2.83 -10.60 -5.33
C ASN A 103 -2.30 -9.24 -5.78
N PHE A 104 -1.68 -9.22 -6.97
CA PHE A 104 -1.08 -8.01 -7.53
C PHE A 104 -2.11 -6.92 -7.81
N GLN A 105 -3.30 -7.27 -8.31
CA GLN A 105 -4.34 -6.29 -8.65
C GLN A 105 -4.82 -5.55 -7.40
N GLU A 106 -5.03 -6.27 -6.30
CA GLU A 106 -5.41 -5.69 -5.02
C GLU A 106 -4.30 -4.77 -4.49
N SER A 107 -3.06 -5.25 -4.44
CA SER A 107 -1.95 -4.47 -3.89
C SER A 107 -1.62 -3.23 -4.72
N VAL A 108 -1.65 -3.30 -6.06
CA VAL A 108 -1.37 -2.14 -6.92
C VAL A 108 -2.46 -1.07 -6.83
N ASN A 109 -3.75 -1.45 -6.79
CA ASN A 109 -4.84 -0.51 -6.62
C ASN A 109 -4.78 0.20 -5.25
N LYS A 110 -4.44 -0.53 -4.18
CA LYS A 110 -4.17 0.06 -2.86
C LYS A 110 -2.99 1.03 -2.92
N ALA A 111 -1.89 0.64 -3.56
CA ALA A 111 -0.72 1.50 -3.69
C ALA A 111 -1.04 2.80 -4.44
N LEU A 112 -1.79 2.73 -5.54
CA LEU A 112 -2.18 3.92 -6.31
C LEU A 112 -3.01 4.91 -5.48
N ARG A 113 -4.02 4.43 -4.73
CA ARG A 113 -4.80 5.33 -3.87
C ARG A 113 -4.04 5.81 -2.64
N GLY A 114 -3.04 5.03 -2.18
CA GLY A 114 -2.15 5.42 -1.09
C GLY A 114 -1.14 6.51 -1.44
N LEU A 115 -0.90 6.79 -2.73
CA LEU A 115 0.00 7.87 -3.18
C LEU A 115 -0.49 9.27 -2.81
N GLU A 116 -1.79 9.44 -2.51
CA GLU A 116 -2.41 10.72 -2.17
C GLU A 116 -2.18 11.82 -3.23
N VAL A 117 -2.31 11.43 -4.49
CA VAL A 117 -2.24 12.32 -5.68
C VAL A 117 -3.62 12.60 -6.27
N GLY A 118 -4.69 12.33 -5.51
CA GLY A 118 -6.07 12.48 -5.96
C GLY A 118 -6.60 11.30 -6.76
N ALA A 119 -5.79 10.26 -6.99
CA ALA A 119 -6.20 9.07 -7.71
C ALA A 119 -6.89 8.05 -6.77
N CYS A 120 -7.95 7.41 -7.24
CA CYS A 120 -8.65 6.34 -6.51
C CYS A 120 -8.38 4.93 -7.07
N GLY A 121 -7.44 4.84 -8.01
CA GLY A 121 -7.02 3.63 -8.71
C GLY A 121 -6.37 3.99 -10.05
N PHE A 122 -6.70 3.25 -11.10
CA PHE A 122 -6.29 3.54 -12.47
C PHE A 122 -7.22 4.59 -13.11
N ASP A 123 -7.22 5.81 -12.59
CA ASP A 123 -8.04 6.90 -13.11
C ASP A 123 -7.61 7.29 -14.53
N GLU A 124 -8.57 7.75 -15.34
CA GLU A 124 -8.32 8.17 -16.72
C GLU A 124 -7.50 9.47 -16.76
N LYS A 125 -6.40 9.46 -17.50
CA LYS A 125 -5.65 10.68 -17.86
C LYS A 125 -6.15 11.31 -19.16
N ILE A 126 -6.63 10.48 -20.07
CA ILE A 126 -7.20 10.90 -21.34
C ILE A 126 -8.55 10.21 -21.53
N ALA A 127 -9.62 10.99 -21.61
CA ALA A 127 -10.96 10.46 -21.82
C ALA A 127 -11.08 9.74 -23.17
N VAL A 128 -11.83 8.64 -23.19
CA VAL A 128 -12.12 7.90 -24.43
C VAL A 128 -12.90 8.81 -25.38
N GLY A 129 -12.50 8.82 -26.66
CA GLY A 129 -13.09 9.69 -27.69
C GLY A 129 -12.41 11.05 -27.86
N THR A 130 -11.38 11.37 -27.05
CA THR A 130 -10.58 12.58 -27.24
C THR A 130 -9.79 12.49 -28.54
N GLU A 131 -9.85 13.54 -29.38
CA GLU A 131 -9.08 13.64 -30.62
C GLU A 131 -7.57 13.63 -30.32
N GLY A 132 -6.79 12.87 -31.12
CA GLY A 132 -5.34 12.70 -30.92
C GLY A 132 -4.94 11.91 -29.66
N ALA A 133 -5.89 11.26 -28.98
CA ALA A 133 -5.63 10.51 -27.74
C ALA A 133 -4.61 9.40 -27.93
N LYS A 134 -4.71 8.62 -29.01
CA LYS A 134 -3.83 7.47 -29.24
C LYS A 134 -2.38 7.90 -29.45
N GLU A 135 -2.15 8.96 -30.19
CA GLU A 135 -0.82 9.53 -30.44
C GLU A 135 -0.20 10.01 -29.13
N LYS A 136 -0.96 10.73 -28.31
CA LYS A 136 -0.50 11.22 -27.01
C LYS A 136 -0.19 10.07 -26.05
N ILE A 137 -1.07 9.08 -25.96
CA ILE A 137 -0.85 7.87 -25.13
C ILE A 137 0.44 7.18 -25.58
N LEU A 138 0.66 7.01 -26.89
CA LEU A 138 1.86 6.34 -27.40
C LEU A 138 3.14 7.09 -27.04
N VAL A 139 3.14 8.42 -27.01
CA VAL A 139 4.27 9.23 -26.54
C VAL A 139 4.53 8.97 -25.06
N GLU A 140 3.51 9.04 -24.22
CA GLU A 140 3.64 8.83 -22.77
C GLU A 140 4.04 7.39 -22.41
N LEU A 141 3.65 6.40 -23.20
CA LEU A 141 4.10 5.02 -23.03
C LEU A 141 5.60 4.84 -23.28
N LYS A 142 6.15 5.55 -24.26
CA LYS A 142 7.56 5.45 -24.65
C LYS A 142 8.51 6.17 -23.69
N VAL A 143 8.03 7.25 -23.05
CA VAL A 143 8.83 8.04 -22.12
C VAL A 143 8.59 7.55 -20.69
N PRO A 144 9.62 7.17 -19.93
CA PRO A 144 9.45 6.76 -18.54
C PRO A 144 9.14 7.98 -17.66
N GLY A 145 7.87 8.27 -17.50
CA GLY A 145 7.35 9.36 -16.66
C GLY A 145 6.72 8.85 -15.36
N PRO A 146 6.49 9.74 -14.37
CA PRO A 146 5.89 9.40 -13.09
C PRO A 146 4.43 8.93 -13.21
N GLU A 147 3.74 9.35 -14.26
CA GLU A 147 2.33 9.00 -14.52
C GLU A 147 2.15 7.86 -15.53
N ARG A 148 3.24 7.29 -16.04
CA ARG A 148 3.22 6.29 -17.10
C ARG A 148 2.28 5.11 -16.81
N ILE A 149 2.13 4.71 -15.55
CA ILE A 149 1.28 3.58 -15.15
C ILE A 149 -0.19 3.83 -15.48
N TRP A 150 -0.68 5.06 -15.36
CA TRP A 150 -2.05 5.45 -15.74
C TRP A 150 -2.22 5.47 -17.25
N TYR A 151 -1.20 5.90 -18.00
CA TYR A 151 -1.23 5.84 -19.48
C TYR A 151 -1.21 4.40 -20.01
N VAL A 152 -0.61 3.46 -19.26
CA VAL A 152 -0.74 2.02 -19.58
C VAL A 152 -2.21 1.58 -19.49
N ALA A 153 -2.93 1.99 -18.46
CA ALA A 153 -4.35 1.70 -18.32
C ALA A 153 -5.19 2.39 -19.42
N ASP A 154 -4.88 3.66 -19.73
CA ASP A 154 -5.55 4.38 -20.82
C ASP A 154 -5.33 3.73 -22.18
N ALA A 155 -4.15 3.17 -22.45
CA ALA A 155 -3.88 2.44 -23.67
C ALA A 155 -4.89 1.30 -23.88
N PHE A 156 -5.15 0.50 -22.84
CA PHE A 156 -6.15 -0.57 -22.92
C PHE A 156 -7.58 -0.02 -23.10
N ARG A 157 -7.94 1.10 -22.46
CA ARG A 157 -9.24 1.77 -22.67
C ARG A 157 -9.42 2.27 -24.11
N HIS A 158 -8.33 2.68 -24.76
CA HIS A 158 -8.32 3.16 -26.14
C HIS A 158 -8.10 2.06 -27.18
N GLY A 159 -8.11 0.79 -26.77
CA GLY A 159 -8.07 -0.37 -27.67
C GLY A 159 -6.68 -0.73 -28.18
N PHE A 160 -5.61 -0.33 -27.50
CA PHE A 160 -4.27 -0.88 -27.76
C PHE A 160 -4.23 -2.34 -27.34
N THR A 161 -3.54 -3.17 -28.11
CA THR A 161 -3.33 -4.57 -27.76
C THR A 161 -2.22 -4.71 -26.69
N LEU A 162 -2.20 -5.85 -26.02
CA LEU A 162 -1.12 -6.19 -25.09
C LEU A 162 0.26 -6.06 -25.74
N GLU A 163 0.37 -6.47 -27.01
CA GLU A 163 1.62 -6.39 -27.77
C GLU A 163 2.02 -4.95 -28.05
N ASP A 164 1.10 -4.09 -28.44
CA ASP A 164 1.37 -2.66 -28.69
C ASP A 164 1.92 -1.99 -27.43
N VAL A 165 1.29 -2.23 -26.27
CA VAL A 165 1.73 -1.69 -24.99
C VAL A 165 3.07 -2.25 -24.59
N PHE A 166 3.31 -3.55 -24.76
CA PHE A 166 4.60 -4.17 -24.48
C PHE A 166 5.71 -3.59 -25.36
N GLN A 167 5.47 -3.44 -26.65
CA GLN A 167 6.49 -2.88 -27.58
C GLN A 167 6.83 -1.43 -27.23
N ALA A 168 5.83 -0.63 -26.80
CA ALA A 168 6.05 0.76 -26.41
C ALA A 168 6.75 0.91 -25.05
N THR A 169 6.43 0.05 -24.08
CA THR A 169 6.85 0.22 -22.68
C THR A 169 8.01 -0.68 -22.26
N LYS A 170 8.12 -1.86 -22.85
CA LYS A 170 8.97 -2.98 -22.43
C LYS A 170 8.65 -3.49 -21.00
N ILE A 171 7.49 -3.15 -20.46
CA ILE A 171 7.00 -3.71 -19.19
C ILE A 171 6.66 -5.19 -19.41
N ASN A 172 7.05 -6.06 -18.47
CA ASN A 172 6.77 -7.48 -18.58
C ASN A 172 5.27 -7.72 -18.78
N LYS A 173 4.92 -8.57 -19.75
CA LYS A 173 3.54 -8.87 -20.15
C LYS A 173 2.68 -9.37 -18.99
N TRP A 174 3.25 -10.04 -18.00
CA TRP A 174 2.51 -10.49 -16.84
C TRP A 174 1.83 -9.32 -16.10
N PHE A 175 2.56 -8.21 -15.87
CA PHE A 175 1.99 -7.01 -15.23
C PHE A 175 0.95 -6.34 -16.14
N LEU A 176 1.22 -6.28 -17.43
CA LEU A 176 0.30 -5.67 -18.40
C LEU A 176 -1.04 -6.42 -18.47
N ILE A 177 -1.02 -7.76 -18.43
CA ILE A 177 -2.23 -8.59 -18.38
C ILE A 177 -3.05 -8.30 -17.12
N GLN A 178 -2.40 -8.12 -15.97
CA GLN A 178 -3.10 -7.79 -14.72
C GLN A 178 -3.80 -6.42 -14.81
N ILE A 179 -3.12 -5.41 -15.41
CA ILE A 179 -3.71 -4.08 -15.60
C ILE A 179 -4.85 -4.14 -16.63
N GLU A 180 -4.68 -4.87 -17.73
CA GLU A 180 -5.72 -5.07 -18.74
C GLU A 180 -6.98 -5.69 -18.11
N ASP A 181 -6.82 -6.69 -17.23
CA ASP A 181 -7.94 -7.35 -16.55
C ASP A 181 -8.66 -6.39 -15.57
N ILE A 182 -7.94 -5.50 -14.88
CA ILE A 182 -8.55 -4.44 -14.08
C ILE A 182 -9.41 -3.53 -14.99
N ILE A 183 -8.91 -3.12 -16.15
CA ILE A 183 -9.64 -2.25 -17.08
C ILE A 183 -10.87 -2.95 -17.67
N LYS A 184 -10.78 -4.26 -17.95
CA LYS A 184 -11.95 -5.06 -18.37
C LYS A 184 -13.02 -5.06 -17.29
N THR A 185 -12.63 -5.23 -16.03
CA THR A 185 -13.54 -5.18 -14.89
C THR A 185 -14.17 -3.79 -14.70
N GLU A 186 -13.41 -2.71 -14.90
CA GLU A 186 -13.98 -1.36 -14.88
C GLU A 186 -15.02 -1.14 -15.98
N ASN A 187 -14.78 -1.68 -17.17
CA ASN A 187 -15.74 -1.61 -18.27
C ASN A 187 -17.01 -2.44 -17.98
N GLU A 188 -16.86 -3.61 -17.33
CA GLU A 188 -18.00 -4.39 -16.84
C GLU A 188 -18.84 -3.58 -15.86
N ILE A 189 -18.23 -2.95 -14.86
CA ILE A 189 -18.91 -2.12 -13.86
C ILE A 189 -19.69 -0.98 -14.53
N LYS A 190 -19.14 -0.34 -15.55
CA LYS A 190 -19.82 0.74 -16.30
C LYS A 190 -21.11 0.28 -16.99
N THR A 191 -21.24 -1.01 -17.27
CA THR A 191 -22.44 -1.59 -17.94
C THR A 191 -23.49 -2.06 -16.94
N LEU A 192 -23.15 -2.23 -15.66
CA LEU A 192 -24.07 -2.70 -14.63
C LEU A 192 -24.98 -1.55 -14.15
N GLY A 193 -26.25 -1.86 -13.95
CA GLY A 193 -27.16 -1.02 -13.15
C GLY A 193 -26.89 -1.16 -11.66
N PHE A 194 -27.23 -0.12 -10.88
CA PHE A 194 -27.07 -0.19 -9.42
C PHE A 194 -27.88 -1.35 -8.79
N GLY A 195 -29.03 -1.69 -9.37
CA GLY A 195 -29.88 -2.81 -8.91
C GLY A 195 -29.29 -4.20 -9.22
N ASP A 196 -28.31 -4.30 -10.11
CA ASP A 196 -27.66 -5.56 -10.48
C ASP A 196 -26.48 -5.91 -9.56
N LEU A 197 -26.10 -4.98 -8.67
CA LEU A 197 -25.05 -5.18 -7.69
C LEU A 197 -25.50 -6.16 -6.59
N ASN A 198 -24.83 -7.31 -6.54
CA ASN A 198 -25.02 -8.33 -5.52
C ASN A 198 -23.71 -8.58 -4.75
N ALA A 199 -23.76 -9.42 -3.72
CA ALA A 199 -22.60 -9.70 -2.87
C ALA A 199 -21.42 -10.31 -3.65
N ASP A 200 -21.69 -11.16 -4.64
CA ASP A 200 -20.66 -11.90 -5.36
C ASP A 200 -19.89 -10.98 -6.33
N ASN A 201 -20.61 -10.17 -7.13
CA ASN A 201 -19.94 -9.26 -8.05
C ASN A 201 -19.18 -8.16 -7.29
N ILE A 202 -19.76 -7.60 -6.22
CA ILE A 202 -19.05 -6.63 -5.37
C ILE A 202 -17.79 -7.25 -4.76
N ARG A 203 -17.87 -8.47 -4.20
CA ARG A 203 -16.71 -9.17 -3.64
C ARG A 203 -15.63 -9.41 -4.71
N SER A 204 -16.02 -9.80 -5.93
CA SER A 204 -15.11 -9.94 -7.06
C SER A 204 -14.37 -8.64 -7.39
N PHE A 205 -15.08 -7.51 -7.46
CA PHE A 205 -14.47 -6.21 -7.71
C PHE A 205 -13.53 -5.78 -6.58
N LYS A 206 -13.92 -6.02 -5.34
CA LYS A 206 -13.11 -5.71 -4.16
C LYS A 206 -11.85 -6.57 -4.08
N ARG A 207 -11.91 -7.84 -4.44
CA ARG A 207 -10.73 -8.74 -4.53
C ARG A 207 -9.71 -8.29 -5.58
N LYS A 208 -10.14 -7.53 -6.60
CA LYS A 208 -9.24 -6.84 -7.54
C LYS A 208 -8.76 -5.48 -7.05
N GLY A 209 -9.09 -5.10 -5.82
CA GLY A 209 -8.62 -3.88 -5.15
C GLY A 209 -9.36 -2.60 -5.54
N LEU A 210 -10.45 -2.67 -6.29
CA LEU A 210 -11.24 -1.49 -6.67
C LEU A 210 -11.85 -0.86 -5.41
N SER A 211 -11.58 0.44 -5.20
CA SER A 211 -12.13 1.18 -4.06
C SER A 211 -13.62 1.49 -4.22
N ASP A 212 -14.32 1.71 -3.12
CA ASP A 212 -15.72 2.17 -3.14
C ASP A 212 -15.86 3.45 -3.95
N LEU A 213 -14.88 4.35 -3.86
CA LEU A 213 -14.86 5.59 -4.63
C LEU A 213 -14.70 5.32 -6.12
N ARG A 214 -13.80 4.40 -6.51
CA ARG A 214 -13.60 4.07 -7.93
C ARG A 214 -14.85 3.44 -8.53
N ILE A 215 -15.45 2.47 -7.85
CA ILE A 215 -16.69 1.82 -8.33
C ILE A 215 -17.82 2.84 -8.40
N ALA A 216 -17.98 3.68 -7.40
CA ALA A 216 -19.01 4.73 -7.41
C ALA A 216 -18.85 5.71 -8.57
N ASN A 217 -17.62 6.15 -8.86
CA ASN A 217 -17.31 7.02 -9.99
C ASN A 217 -17.66 6.36 -11.34
N LEU A 218 -17.30 5.08 -11.50
CA LEU A 218 -17.60 4.32 -12.74
C LEU A 218 -19.11 4.17 -12.98
N MET A 219 -19.89 4.09 -11.89
CA MET A 219 -21.36 3.94 -11.95
C MET A 219 -22.12 5.28 -11.90
N GLY A 220 -21.43 6.41 -11.69
CA GLY A 220 -22.07 7.73 -11.57
C GLY A 220 -22.91 7.90 -10.29
N ILE A 221 -22.56 7.22 -9.20
CA ILE A 221 -23.24 7.30 -7.89
C ILE A 221 -22.29 7.85 -6.81
N SER A 222 -22.84 8.18 -5.63
CA SER A 222 -21.99 8.61 -4.51
C SER A 222 -21.30 7.43 -3.83
N GLN A 223 -20.05 7.64 -3.37
CA GLN A 223 -19.31 6.65 -2.57
C GLN A 223 -20.12 6.20 -1.32
N LYS A 224 -20.80 7.14 -0.67
CA LYS A 224 -21.66 6.85 0.51
C LYS A 224 -22.78 5.87 0.15
N GLN A 225 -23.42 6.05 -1.01
CA GLN A 225 -24.48 5.17 -1.48
C GLN A 225 -23.96 3.76 -1.78
N PHE A 226 -22.83 3.64 -2.49
CA PHE A 226 -22.19 2.36 -2.77
C PHE A 226 -21.77 1.66 -1.48
N ARG A 227 -21.06 2.35 -0.58
CA ARG A 227 -20.61 1.79 0.71
C ARG A 227 -21.79 1.27 1.55
N LYS A 228 -22.89 2.03 1.66
CA LYS A 228 -24.08 1.59 2.39
C LYS A 228 -24.67 0.31 1.78
N HIS A 229 -24.74 0.23 0.45
CA HIS A 229 -25.24 -0.96 -0.25
C HIS A 229 -24.35 -2.17 0.00
N ARG A 230 -23.02 -2.02 -0.13
CA ARG A 230 -22.03 -3.07 0.13
C ARG A 230 -22.14 -3.59 1.58
N TRP A 231 -22.26 -2.69 2.55
CA TRP A 231 -22.44 -3.07 3.95
C TRP A 231 -23.76 -3.83 4.20
N ASN A 232 -24.86 -3.41 3.58
CA ASN A 232 -26.14 -4.11 3.69
C ASN A 232 -26.09 -5.52 3.12
N LEU A 233 -25.25 -5.77 2.14
CA LEU A 233 -24.99 -7.10 1.57
C LEU A 233 -23.97 -7.91 2.38
N GLY A 234 -23.44 -7.40 3.48
CA GLY A 234 -22.46 -8.08 4.32
C GLY A 234 -21.07 -8.19 3.67
N VAL A 235 -20.78 -7.44 2.61
CA VAL A 235 -19.46 -7.46 1.95
C VAL A 235 -18.54 -6.46 2.65
N THR A 236 -17.69 -6.95 3.53
CA THR A 236 -16.72 -6.17 4.30
C THR A 236 -15.33 -6.81 4.19
N PRO A 237 -14.26 -6.04 4.29
CA PRO A 237 -12.93 -6.63 4.33
C PRO A 237 -12.69 -7.41 5.61
N VAL A 238 -11.77 -8.34 5.54
CA VAL A 238 -11.12 -8.99 6.67
C VAL A 238 -9.67 -8.52 6.74
N TYR A 239 -9.00 -8.77 7.85
CA TYR A 239 -7.60 -8.39 8.03
C TYR A 239 -6.75 -9.63 8.22
N LYS A 240 -5.66 -9.69 7.46
CA LYS A 240 -4.64 -10.74 7.54
C LYS A 240 -3.38 -10.17 8.18
N ARG A 241 -2.66 -11.02 8.91
CA ARG A 241 -1.34 -10.68 9.45
C ARG A 241 -0.28 -10.77 8.38
N VAL A 242 0.72 -9.89 8.46
CA VAL A 242 1.94 -9.99 7.66
C VAL A 242 2.78 -11.11 8.27
N ASP A 243 2.73 -12.27 7.66
CA ASP A 243 3.31 -13.52 8.15
C ASP A 243 4.19 -14.12 7.04
N THR A 244 5.43 -14.44 7.37
CA THR A 244 6.35 -15.11 6.46
C THR A 244 6.51 -16.59 6.75
N CYS A 245 5.60 -17.16 7.53
CA CYS A 245 5.56 -18.57 7.86
C CYS A 245 4.42 -19.31 7.16
N ALA A 246 3.63 -18.65 6.31
CA ALA A 246 2.45 -19.20 5.62
C ALA A 246 1.52 -19.98 6.59
N ALA A 247 1.30 -19.43 7.78
CA ALA A 247 0.52 -20.02 8.87
C ALA A 247 1.05 -21.40 9.41
N GLU A 248 2.29 -21.76 9.10
CA GLU A 248 2.91 -22.96 9.71
C GLU A 248 3.23 -22.77 11.19
N PHE A 249 3.44 -21.53 11.63
CA PHE A 249 3.68 -21.13 13.01
C PHE A 249 2.77 -19.97 13.38
N GLU A 250 2.45 -19.85 14.66
CA GLU A 250 1.75 -18.68 15.18
C GLU A 250 2.66 -17.44 15.04
N SER A 251 2.14 -16.37 14.42
CA SER A 251 2.89 -15.14 14.17
C SER A 251 2.43 -14.03 15.10
N ASP A 252 3.41 -13.43 15.81
CA ASP A 252 3.21 -12.32 16.75
C ASP A 252 3.41 -10.94 16.12
N THR A 253 3.44 -10.84 14.78
CA THR A 253 3.64 -9.54 14.13
C THR A 253 2.46 -8.60 14.40
N ALA A 254 2.78 -7.32 14.66
CA ALA A 254 1.78 -6.27 14.83
C ALA A 254 1.15 -5.84 13.50
N TYR A 255 1.71 -6.26 12.37
CA TYR A 255 1.39 -5.78 11.02
C TYR A 255 0.20 -6.51 10.42
N MET A 256 -0.78 -5.74 9.97
CA MET A 256 -2.01 -6.24 9.34
C MET A 256 -2.29 -5.50 8.03
N TYR A 257 -2.98 -6.19 7.12
CA TYR A 257 -3.50 -5.63 5.88
C TYR A 257 -4.91 -6.14 5.60
N SER A 258 -5.73 -5.33 4.94
CA SER A 258 -7.09 -5.72 4.56
C SER A 258 -7.11 -6.57 3.30
N THR A 259 -8.11 -7.43 3.18
CA THR A 259 -8.46 -8.15 1.96
C THR A 259 -9.92 -8.58 1.99
N TYR A 260 -10.46 -9.08 0.88
CA TYR A 260 -11.83 -9.61 0.81
C TYR A 260 -11.82 -11.14 0.75
N ASP A 261 -11.25 -11.75 1.78
CA ASP A 261 -11.18 -13.20 1.99
C ASP A 261 -12.21 -13.66 3.03
N ASP A 262 -12.18 -14.91 3.44
CA ASP A 262 -13.20 -15.50 4.33
C ASP A 262 -12.81 -15.37 5.82
N GLU A 263 -11.53 -15.40 6.18
CA GLU A 263 -11.05 -15.38 7.56
C GLU A 263 -10.41 -14.07 7.95
N CYS A 264 -10.72 -13.58 9.17
CA CYS A 264 -10.13 -12.39 9.77
C CYS A 264 -9.18 -12.76 10.90
N GLU A 265 -7.94 -12.31 10.83
CA GLU A 265 -6.87 -12.57 11.79
C GLU A 265 -6.61 -11.38 12.73
N SER A 266 -7.40 -10.30 12.65
CA SER A 266 -7.19 -9.12 13.50
C SER A 266 -7.40 -9.40 14.98
N ASN A 267 -8.35 -10.28 15.33
CA ASN A 267 -8.67 -10.65 16.71
C ASN A 267 -8.68 -9.44 17.65
N PRO A 268 -9.64 -8.48 17.48
CA PRO A 268 -9.68 -7.27 18.26
C PRO A 268 -9.84 -7.59 19.75
N SER A 269 -9.09 -6.93 20.61
CA SER A 269 -9.22 -7.05 22.06
C SER A 269 -10.42 -6.23 22.57
N ASP A 270 -10.84 -6.48 23.83
CA ASP A 270 -11.85 -5.69 24.53
C ASP A 270 -11.26 -4.48 25.28
N LYS A 271 -9.95 -4.20 25.14
CA LYS A 271 -9.30 -3.05 25.77
C LYS A 271 -9.80 -1.74 25.17
N ASP A 272 -9.71 -0.67 25.95
CA ASP A 272 -9.87 0.70 25.42
C ASP A 272 -8.77 1.00 24.41
N LYS A 273 -9.14 1.40 23.19
CA LYS A 273 -8.21 1.59 22.07
C LYS A 273 -8.21 3.03 21.59
N ILE A 274 -7.02 3.51 21.23
CA ILE A 274 -6.86 4.79 20.52
C ILE A 274 -6.17 4.52 19.17
N MET A 275 -6.76 5.04 18.11
CA MET A 275 -6.21 4.95 16.77
C MET A 275 -5.45 6.23 16.44
N VAL A 276 -4.24 6.09 15.91
CA VAL A 276 -3.42 7.20 15.38
C VAL A 276 -3.28 7.00 13.87
N ILE A 277 -3.66 8.01 13.10
CA ILE A 277 -3.50 8.00 11.65
C ILE A 277 -2.19 8.65 11.29
N GLY A 278 -1.33 7.93 10.55
CA GLY A 278 -0.03 8.39 10.11
C GLY A 278 -0.08 9.41 8.97
N GLY A 279 1.08 9.89 8.54
CA GLY A 279 1.22 10.98 7.57
C GLY A 279 1.12 10.58 6.10
N GLY A 280 1.01 9.30 5.77
CA GLY A 280 1.10 8.83 4.38
C GLY A 280 2.51 8.98 3.79
N PRO A 281 2.64 9.02 2.45
CA PRO A 281 3.93 9.12 1.79
C PRO A 281 4.61 10.48 2.03
N ASN A 282 5.94 10.48 2.13
CA ASN A 282 6.72 11.71 2.28
C ASN A 282 6.49 12.67 1.11
N ARG A 283 6.51 13.99 1.42
CA ARG A 283 6.32 15.08 0.46
C ARG A 283 7.34 16.17 0.70
N ILE A 284 7.72 16.89 -0.37
CA ILE A 284 8.57 18.07 -0.24
C ILE A 284 7.83 19.18 0.53
N GLY A 285 8.49 19.75 1.54
CA GLY A 285 7.94 20.76 2.43
C GLY A 285 7.23 20.19 3.66
N GLN A 286 7.25 18.89 3.86
CA GLN A 286 6.80 18.21 5.08
C GLN A 286 8.04 17.87 5.92
N GLY A 287 8.08 18.30 7.17
CA GLY A 287 9.14 17.94 8.11
C GLY A 287 8.92 16.59 8.78
N ILE A 288 9.88 16.14 9.57
CA ILE A 288 9.79 14.85 10.29
C ILE A 288 8.79 14.88 11.45
N GLU A 289 8.38 16.06 11.88
CA GLU A 289 7.46 16.28 12.99
C GLU A 289 6.13 15.55 12.83
N PHE A 290 5.67 15.37 11.59
CA PHE A 290 4.41 14.65 11.34
C PHE A 290 4.47 13.18 11.78
N ASP A 291 5.60 12.52 11.61
CA ASP A 291 5.79 11.14 12.06
C ASP A 291 6.21 11.07 13.53
N TYR A 292 7.10 11.97 13.96
CA TYR A 292 7.50 12.12 15.36
C TYR A 292 6.28 12.30 16.28
N CYS A 293 5.34 13.16 15.92
CA CYS A 293 4.12 13.35 16.70
C CYS A 293 3.24 12.09 16.75
N CYS A 294 3.14 11.34 15.66
CA CYS A 294 2.40 10.08 15.64
C CYS A 294 3.03 9.03 16.58
N VAL A 295 4.35 8.92 16.57
CA VAL A 295 5.10 8.01 17.46
C VAL A 295 4.86 8.37 18.93
N HIS A 296 5.07 9.64 19.28
CA HIS A 296 4.88 10.11 20.65
C HIS A 296 3.44 10.03 21.13
N ALA A 297 2.47 10.25 20.26
CA ALA A 297 1.06 10.01 20.58
C ALA A 297 0.78 8.54 20.89
N ALA A 298 1.30 7.61 20.10
CA ALA A 298 1.13 6.19 20.35
C ALA A 298 1.78 5.78 21.68
N LEU A 299 3.02 6.22 21.95
CA LEU A 299 3.73 5.93 23.20
C LEU A 299 3.00 6.49 24.42
N ALA A 300 2.58 7.77 24.39
CA ALA A 300 1.86 8.39 25.50
C ALA A 300 0.52 7.69 25.80
N MET A 301 -0.24 7.33 24.75
CA MET A 301 -1.50 6.59 24.94
C MET A 301 -1.26 5.19 25.53
N ARG A 302 -0.17 4.54 25.15
CA ARG A 302 0.22 3.25 25.74
C ARG A 302 0.59 3.40 27.21
N GLU A 303 1.33 4.44 27.59
CA GLU A 303 1.66 4.77 28.98
C GLU A 303 0.40 5.03 29.82
N ASP A 304 -0.63 5.63 29.23
CA ASP A 304 -1.96 5.84 29.85
C ASP A 304 -2.83 4.58 29.88
N GLY A 305 -2.33 3.43 29.42
CA GLY A 305 -3.01 2.13 29.47
C GLY A 305 -3.95 1.81 28.32
N TYR A 306 -3.95 2.61 27.25
CA TYR A 306 -4.69 2.30 26.03
C TYR A 306 -3.94 1.31 25.14
N GLU A 307 -4.66 0.44 24.43
CA GLU A 307 -4.12 -0.29 23.29
C GLU A 307 -4.05 0.67 22.09
N THR A 308 -2.89 0.75 21.47
CA THR A 308 -2.63 1.71 20.39
C THR A 308 -2.71 1.06 19.01
N ILE A 309 -3.40 1.74 18.10
CA ILE A 309 -3.56 1.30 16.71
C ILE A 309 -2.94 2.37 15.81
N MET A 310 -1.98 1.98 14.98
CA MET A 310 -1.42 2.84 13.94
C MET A 310 -1.99 2.45 12.57
N VAL A 311 -2.32 3.45 11.75
CA VAL A 311 -2.73 3.27 10.35
C VAL A 311 -1.82 4.11 9.47
N ASN A 312 -1.03 3.49 8.59
CA ASN A 312 -0.16 4.20 7.67
C ASN A 312 0.21 3.30 6.47
N CYS A 313 0.54 3.92 5.33
CA CYS A 313 1.02 3.22 4.12
C CYS A 313 2.50 3.55 3.78
N ASN A 314 3.19 4.29 4.64
CA ASN A 314 4.56 4.71 4.41
C ASN A 314 5.55 3.77 5.14
N PRO A 315 6.36 2.98 4.41
CA PRO A 315 7.31 2.05 5.04
C PRO A 315 8.58 2.74 5.56
N GLU A 316 8.78 4.02 5.28
CA GLU A 316 10.00 4.77 5.65
C GLU A 316 9.86 5.52 6.98
N THR A 317 8.75 5.35 7.71
CA THR A 317 8.45 6.08 8.95
C THR A 317 8.65 5.20 10.19
N VAL A 318 9.03 5.83 11.31
CA VAL A 318 9.18 5.15 12.62
C VAL A 318 7.82 4.75 13.18
N SER A 319 6.76 5.50 12.88
CA SER A 319 5.39 5.13 13.28
C SER A 319 4.96 3.75 12.77
N THR A 320 5.59 3.27 11.71
CA THR A 320 5.35 1.93 11.16
C THR A 320 6.36 0.87 11.61
N ASP A 321 7.19 1.15 12.61
CA ASP A 321 8.06 0.14 13.22
C ASP A 321 7.26 -0.77 14.15
N TYR A 322 7.68 -2.03 14.25
CA TYR A 322 6.96 -3.11 14.94
C TYR A 322 6.73 -2.88 16.44
N ASP A 323 7.50 -2.00 17.07
CA ASP A 323 7.49 -1.71 18.50
C ASP A 323 6.82 -0.36 18.87
N THR A 324 6.39 0.41 17.86
CA THR A 324 5.79 1.74 18.09
C THR A 324 4.35 1.65 18.58
N SER A 325 3.54 0.77 18.02
CA SER A 325 2.13 0.58 18.40
C SER A 325 1.83 -0.90 18.64
N ASP A 326 0.74 -1.19 19.37
CA ASP A 326 0.33 -2.57 19.64
C ASP A 326 -0.24 -3.26 18.40
N ARG A 327 -0.86 -2.46 17.51
CA ARG A 327 -1.43 -2.89 16.24
C ARG A 327 -1.08 -1.91 15.14
N LEU A 328 -0.72 -2.40 13.96
CA LEU A 328 -0.42 -1.57 12.82
C LEU A 328 -1.14 -2.11 11.57
N TYR A 329 -1.93 -1.24 10.96
CA TYR A 329 -2.59 -1.50 9.69
C TYR A 329 -1.84 -0.81 8.56
N PHE A 330 -1.21 -1.60 7.67
CA PHE A 330 -0.63 -1.11 6.43
C PHE A 330 -1.73 -0.91 5.39
N GLU A 331 -2.38 0.25 5.47
CA GLU A 331 -3.49 0.60 4.59
C GLU A 331 -3.35 2.02 4.05
N PRO A 332 -3.91 2.30 2.86
CA PRO A 332 -4.06 3.66 2.38
C PRO A 332 -4.86 4.51 3.37
N ILE A 333 -4.47 5.77 3.51
CA ILE A 333 -5.19 6.71 4.39
C ILE A 333 -6.38 7.29 3.60
N THR A 334 -7.35 6.45 3.30
CA THR A 334 -8.60 6.85 2.65
C THR A 334 -9.78 6.68 3.59
N LEU A 335 -10.87 7.39 3.31
CA LEU A 335 -12.09 7.29 4.11
C LEU A 335 -12.61 5.85 4.20
N GLU A 336 -12.52 5.09 3.12
CA GLU A 336 -12.95 3.69 3.07
C GLU A 336 -12.11 2.83 3.99
N ASP A 337 -10.78 2.82 3.76
CA ASP A 337 -9.85 1.94 4.45
C ASP A 337 -9.86 2.22 5.97
N VAL A 338 -9.87 3.50 6.37
CA VAL A 338 -9.91 3.88 7.80
C VAL A 338 -11.26 3.51 8.46
N LEU A 339 -12.39 3.74 7.79
CA LEU A 339 -13.70 3.40 8.37
C LEU A 339 -13.88 1.89 8.58
N GLU A 340 -13.33 1.05 7.72
CA GLU A 340 -13.39 -0.40 7.90
C GLU A 340 -12.55 -0.85 9.10
N ILE A 341 -11.39 -0.24 9.34
CA ILE A 341 -10.59 -0.50 10.54
C ILE A 341 -11.36 -0.03 11.79
N VAL A 342 -11.97 1.15 11.75
CA VAL A 342 -12.80 1.66 12.87
C VAL A 342 -13.97 0.71 13.20
N ARG A 343 -14.62 0.15 12.19
CA ARG A 343 -15.70 -0.83 12.40
C ARG A 343 -15.21 -2.11 13.07
N THR A 344 -14.02 -2.58 12.71
CA THR A 344 -13.43 -3.80 13.24
C THR A 344 -12.88 -3.59 14.65
N GLU A 345 -12.10 -2.55 14.85
CA GLU A 345 -11.38 -2.30 16.12
C GLU A 345 -12.22 -1.55 17.15
N LYS A 346 -13.19 -0.75 16.74
CA LYS A 346 -14.06 0.09 17.59
C LYS A 346 -13.27 0.96 18.57
N PRO A 347 -12.30 1.76 18.09
CA PRO A 347 -11.49 2.59 18.97
C PRO A 347 -12.36 3.62 19.70
N LYS A 348 -11.98 3.96 20.93
CA LYS A 348 -12.62 4.98 21.77
C LYS A 348 -12.38 6.39 21.22
N GLY A 349 -11.26 6.60 20.54
CA GLY A 349 -10.90 7.87 19.91
C GLY A 349 -9.95 7.67 18.74
N ILE A 350 -9.91 8.68 17.86
CA ILE A 350 -9.04 8.71 16.68
C ILE A 350 -8.26 10.01 16.71
N ILE A 351 -6.95 9.94 16.65
CA ILE A 351 -6.05 11.08 16.44
C ILE A 351 -5.81 11.18 14.93
N VAL A 352 -6.45 12.19 14.31
CA VAL A 352 -6.37 12.45 12.89
C VAL A 352 -5.23 13.43 12.65
N GLN A 353 -4.06 12.91 12.42
CA GLN A 353 -2.85 13.59 11.97
C GLN A 353 -2.43 14.90 12.67
N TYR A 354 -1.16 14.98 12.99
CA TYR A 354 -0.49 16.21 13.42
C TYR A 354 0.15 16.91 12.19
N GLY A 355 -0.60 17.78 11.51
CA GLY A 355 -0.05 18.66 10.48
C GLY A 355 -0.05 18.17 9.04
N GLY A 356 -0.94 17.26 8.65
CA GLY A 356 -1.16 16.88 7.25
C GLY A 356 -2.37 17.56 6.61
N CYS A 357 -2.51 17.43 5.29
CA CYS A 357 -3.62 18.03 4.52
C CYS A 357 -5.01 17.49 4.90
N LEU A 358 -5.12 16.34 5.56
CA LEU A 358 -6.38 15.81 6.07
C LEU A 358 -7.02 16.72 7.14
N LEU A 359 -6.24 17.47 7.91
CA LEU A 359 -6.76 18.43 8.88
C LEU A 359 -7.53 19.57 8.22
N TYR A 360 -7.21 19.91 6.97
CA TYR A 360 -7.90 20.95 6.22
C TYR A 360 -9.13 20.46 5.47
N THR A 361 -9.26 19.15 5.30
CA THR A 361 -10.35 18.54 4.53
C THR A 361 -11.36 17.77 5.39
N SER A 362 -11.01 17.48 6.65
CA SER A 362 -11.93 16.87 7.60
C SER A 362 -12.79 17.97 8.27
N PRO A 363 -14.13 17.81 8.32
CA PRO A 363 -14.97 18.76 9.03
C PRO A 363 -14.58 18.81 10.51
N SER A 364 -14.34 20.00 11.02
CA SER A 364 -14.08 20.22 12.43
C SER A 364 -15.35 19.96 13.26
N PRO A 365 -15.25 19.34 14.44
CA PRO A 365 -16.40 19.25 15.34
C PRO A 365 -16.97 20.61 15.79
N ARG A 366 -16.29 21.72 15.41
CA ARG A 366 -16.71 23.09 15.71
C ARG A 366 -17.41 23.79 14.54
N ASP A 367 -17.43 23.16 13.36
CA ASP A 367 -18.16 23.60 12.18
C ASP A 367 -19.48 22.83 12.06
#